data_f82546707b71f30dbbdc2a3edfb0832e
#
_entry.id   f82546707b71f30dbbdc2a3edfb0832e
#
_cell.length_a   1.000
_cell.length_b   1.000
_cell.length_c   1.000
_cell.angle_alpha   90.00
_cell.angle_beta   90.00
_cell.angle_gamma   90.00
#
_symmetry.space_group_name_H-M   'P 1'
#
loop_
_entity.id
_entity.type
_entity.pdbx_description
1 polymer ?
#
loop_
_entity_poly.entity_id
_entity_poly.type
_entity_poly.pdbx_seq_one_letter_code
_entity_poly.pdbx_strand_id
1 'polypeptide(L)'
;MAGTIFSIPAGPAKSRFAVDEFRGVNFTDTPGLVDKTRSPDAPNMIRDVPGKVRKCMGYERMAEYDGRINGYHERRGDAVGLIHAGGKLYKGDAALYDGMADARSRSWQMGDKLYIQDGKALLVYDGGSVKKASGRISPR
;
A
#
# COMPACT_ATOMS: atom_id res chain seq x y z
N MET A 1 -32.45 54.37 -44.75
CA MET A 1 -31.93 53.88 -43.44
C MET A 1 -31.42 52.46 -43.64
N ALA A 2 -30.10 52.24 -43.58
CA ALA A 2 -29.54 50.90 -43.70
C ALA A 2 -29.68 50.21 -42.34
N GLY A 3 -30.42 49.11 -42.30
CA GLY A 3 -30.55 48.30 -41.09
C GLY A 3 -29.26 47.58 -40.79
N THR A 4 -28.77 47.73 -39.56
CA THR A 4 -27.60 47.00 -39.08
C THR A 4 -27.99 45.53 -38.91
N ILE A 5 -27.42 44.64 -39.76
CA ILE A 5 -27.62 43.21 -39.65
C ILE A 5 -26.69 42.74 -38.52
N PHE A 6 -27.26 42.35 -37.39
CA PHE A 6 -26.51 41.65 -36.35
C PHE A 6 -26.21 40.22 -36.80
N SER A 7 -24.94 39.93 -36.99
CA SER A 7 -24.48 38.57 -37.19
C SER A 7 -24.37 37.86 -35.81
N ILE A 8 -25.12 36.78 -35.62
CA ILE A 8 -25.00 35.94 -34.43
C ILE A 8 -23.66 35.18 -34.56
N PRO A 9 -22.75 35.32 -33.61
CA PRO A 9 -21.49 34.57 -33.66
C PRO A 9 -21.76 33.07 -33.71
N ALA A 10 -21.08 32.37 -34.60
CA ALA A 10 -21.12 30.91 -34.62
C ALA A 10 -20.77 30.36 -33.25
N GLY A 11 -21.58 29.42 -32.74
CA GLY A 11 -21.27 28.75 -31.48
C GLY A 11 -19.91 28.07 -31.54
N PRO A 12 -19.25 27.87 -30.38
CA PRO A 12 -17.94 27.24 -30.35
C PRO A 12 -17.96 25.87 -31.00
N ALA A 13 -17.00 25.62 -31.87
CA ALA A 13 -16.85 24.30 -32.50
C ALA A 13 -16.59 23.22 -31.44
N LYS A 14 -17.44 22.21 -31.44
CA LYS A 14 -17.25 21.04 -30.55
C LYS A 14 -16.36 20.05 -31.24
N SER A 15 -15.19 19.80 -30.69
CA SER A 15 -14.32 18.68 -31.09
C SER A 15 -14.51 17.50 -30.13
N ARG A 16 -14.60 16.30 -30.67
CA ARG A 16 -14.57 15.06 -29.90
C ARG A 16 -13.29 14.31 -30.25
N PHE A 17 -12.62 13.79 -29.24
CA PHE A 17 -11.56 12.84 -29.43
C PHE A 17 -11.83 11.62 -28.52
N ALA A 18 -11.42 10.45 -28.98
CA ALA A 18 -11.49 9.23 -28.23
C ALA A 18 -10.06 8.78 -27.89
N VAL A 19 -9.88 8.21 -26.71
CA VAL A 19 -8.66 7.56 -26.30
C VAL A 19 -8.97 6.08 -26.15
N ASP A 20 -8.60 5.30 -27.17
CA ASP A 20 -8.86 3.87 -27.21
C ASP A 20 -7.82 3.07 -26.42
N GLU A 21 -6.62 3.63 -26.28
CA GLU A 21 -5.50 3.03 -25.55
C GLU A 21 -4.83 4.06 -24.66
N PHE A 22 -4.81 3.77 -23.34
CA PHE A 22 -4.07 4.57 -22.37
C PHE A 22 -2.64 4.05 -22.22
N ARG A 23 -1.67 4.90 -22.51
CA ARG A 23 -0.22 4.57 -22.49
C ARG A 23 0.49 4.91 -21.19
N GLY A 24 -0.24 5.39 -20.20
CA GLY A 24 0.32 5.66 -18.88
C GLY A 24 0.44 7.14 -18.55
N VAL A 25 1.20 7.42 -17.50
CA VAL A 25 1.43 8.78 -17.00
C VAL A 25 2.77 9.29 -17.54
N ASN A 26 2.82 10.55 -17.93
CA ASN A 26 4.01 11.22 -18.38
C ASN A 26 4.29 12.43 -17.48
N PHE A 27 5.28 12.27 -16.60
CA PHE A 27 5.75 13.34 -15.71
C PHE A 27 6.91 14.17 -16.28
N THR A 28 7.39 13.82 -17.46
CA THR A 28 8.58 14.46 -18.05
C THR A 28 8.22 15.73 -18.82
N ASP A 29 7.11 15.66 -19.56
CA ASP A 29 6.68 16.77 -20.41
C ASP A 29 5.77 17.74 -19.65
N THR A 30 5.77 18.99 -20.08
CA THR A 30 4.82 19.99 -19.60
C THR A 30 3.39 19.50 -19.88
N PRO A 31 2.43 19.65 -18.94
CA PRO A 31 1.09 19.10 -19.09
C PRO A 31 0.36 19.39 -20.40
N GLY A 32 0.61 20.55 -21.00
CA GLY A 32 0.04 20.94 -22.29
C GLY A 32 0.67 20.26 -23.51
N LEU A 33 1.83 19.62 -23.36
CA LEU A 33 2.55 18.91 -24.43
C LEU A 33 2.43 17.39 -24.30
N VAL A 34 1.78 16.89 -23.24
CA VAL A 34 1.57 15.46 -23.06
C VAL A 34 0.65 14.92 -24.15
N ASP A 35 1.06 13.83 -24.78
CA ASP A 35 0.27 13.14 -25.80
C ASP A 35 -1.11 12.73 -25.27
N LYS A 36 -2.14 12.80 -26.11
CA LYS A 36 -3.54 12.53 -25.75
C LYS A 36 -3.78 11.11 -25.22
N THR A 37 -2.88 10.18 -25.51
CA THR A 37 -2.93 8.80 -24.98
C THR A 37 -2.31 8.65 -23.60
N ARG A 38 -1.71 9.72 -23.08
CA ARG A 38 -1.07 9.77 -21.77
C ARG A 38 -1.72 10.84 -20.89
N SER A 39 -1.54 10.74 -19.59
CA SER A 39 -1.98 11.75 -18.64
C SER A 39 -0.76 12.41 -17.96
N PRO A 40 -0.77 13.73 -17.72
CA PRO A 40 0.21 14.36 -16.87
C PRO A 40 0.06 13.97 -15.40
N ASP A 41 -1.14 13.56 -15.01
CA ASP A 41 -1.45 13.12 -13.65
C ASP A 41 -2.64 12.15 -13.67
N ALA A 42 -2.58 11.07 -12.91
CA ALA A 42 -3.64 10.08 -12.83
C ALA A 42 -3.76 9.50 -11.41
N PRO A 43 -4.14 10.31 -10.41
CA PRO A 43 -4.27 9.86 -9.05
C PRO A 43 -5.39 8.81 -8.94
N ASN A 44 -5.17 7.80 -8.11
CA ASN A 44 -6.13 6.72 -7.85
C ASN A 44 -6.56 5.92 -9.10
N MET A 45 -5.71 5.89 -10.11
CA MET A 45 -5.93 5.07 -11.29
C MET A 45 -4.94 3.91 -11.31
N ILE A 46 -5.41 2.74 -11.70
CA ILE A 46 -4.58 1.55 -11.88
C ILE A 46 -4.75 1.01 -13.30
N ARG A 47 -3.70 0.37 -13.78
CA ARG A 47 -3.66 -0.30 -15.07
C ARG A 47 -3.40 -1.79 -14.84
N ASP A 48 -4.46 -2.56 -14.78
CA ASP A 48 -4.43 -4.01 -14.63
C ASP A 48 -4.53 -4.74 -15.98
N VAL A 49 -5.07 -4.06 -16.99
CA VAL A 49 -5.13 -4.56 -18.36
C VAL A 49 -4.36 -3.59 -19.26
N PRO A 50 -3.47 -4.06 -20.14
CA PRO A 50 -2.77 -3.20 -21.10
C PRO A 50 -3.74 -2.31 -21.89
N GLY A 51 -3.40 -1.03 -21.98
CA GLY A 51 -4.19 -0.04 -22.71
C GLY A 51 -5.43 0.49 -21.99
N LYS A 52 -5.86 -0.13 -20.90
CA LYS A 52 -7.03 0.30 -20.13
C LYS A 52 -6.64 0.81 -18.75
N VAL A 53 -7.38 1.80 -18.27
CA VAL A 53 -7.27 2.29 -16.90
C VAL A 53 -8.63 2.17 -16.23
N ARG A 54 -8.59 1.91 -14.93
CA ARG A 54 -9.77 1.99 -14.07
C ARG A 54 -9.42 2.72 -12.79
N LYS A 55 -10.43 3.23 -12.13
CA LYS A 55 -10.26 3.80 -10.80
C LYS A 55 -9.79 2.72 -9.83
N CYS A 56 -8.83 3.04 -8.99
CA CYS A 56 -8.46 2.20 -7.87
C CYS A 56 -9.69 2.01 -6.98
N MET A 57 -9.95 0.80 -6.57
CA MET A 57 -10.99 0.55 -5.57
C MET A 57 -10.58 1.18 -4.25
N GLY A 58 -11.55 1.65 -3.48
CA GLY A 58 -11.33 2.11 -2.12
C GLY A 58 -10.76 0.99 -1.25
N TYR A 59 -10.25 1.38 -0.11
CA TYR A 59 -9.83 0.47 0.94
C TYR A 59 -10.57 0.81 2.23
N GLU A 60 -10.78 -0.19 3.05
CA GLU A 60 -11.35 -0.05 4.38
C GLU A 60 -10.26 -0.29 5.41
N ARG A 61 -10.27 0.48 6.49
CA ARG A 61 -9.36 0.26 7.59
C ARG A 61 -9.79 -1.00 8.34
N MET A 62 -8.94 -2.00 8.36
CA MET A 62 -9.22 -3.26 9.05
C MET A 62 -8.88 -3.20 10.54
N ALA A 63 -7.87 -2.45 10.93
CA ALA A 63 -7.43 -2.31 12.32
C ALA A 63 -6.62 -1.03 12.52
N GLU A 64 -6.50 -0.61 13.78
CA GLU A 64 -5.66 0.50 14.20
C GLU A 64 -4.80 0.05 15.38
N TYR A 65 -3.50 0.32 15.30
CA TYR A 65 -2.53 -0.05 16.31
C TYR A 65 -1.79 1.19 16.79
N ASP A 66 -1.37 1.17 18.05
CA ASP A 66 -0.57 2.23 18.63
C ASP A 66 0.86 2.16 18.09
N GLY A 67 1.27 3.23 17.42
CA GLY A 67 2.58 3.35 16.81
C GLY A 67 2.68 2.85 15.36
N ARG A 68 3.91 2.88 14.85
CA ARG A 68 4.21 2.48 13.48
C ARG A 68 4.15 0.95 13.32
N ILE A 69 3.59 0.49 12.21
CA ILE A 69 3.65 -0.93 11.85
C ILE A 69 5.06 -1.26 11.37
N ASN A 70 5.74 -2.11 12.12
CA ASN A 70 7.13 -2.50 11.94
C ASN A 70 7.31 -3.87 11.27
N GLY A 71 6.24 -4.68 11.23
CA GLY A 71 6.24 -5.97 10.59
C GLY A 71 4.89 -6.66 10.63
N TYR A 72 4.68 -7.53 9.66
CA TYR A 72 3.59 -8.49 9.62
C TYR A 72 4.18 -9.90 9.50
N HIS A 73 3.71 -10.81 10.31
CA HIS A 73 4.30 -12.14 10.47
C HIS A 73 3.21 -13.20 10.42
N GLU A 74 3.36 -14.15 9.54
CA GLU A 74 2.44 -15.28 9.40
C GLU A 74 3.09 -16.57 9.89
N ARG A 75 2.35 -17.33 10.68
CA ARG A 75 2.68 -18.70 11.00
C ARG A 75 1.78 -19.63 10.18
N ARG A 76 2.36 -20.62 9.54
CA ARG A 76 1.58 -21.63 8.79
C ARG A 76 0.61 -22.33 9.75
N GLY A 77 -0.65 -22.36 9.40
CA GLY A 77 -1.72 -22.95 10.19
C GLY A 77 -2.49 -21.99 11.10
N ASP A 78 -2.05 -20.75 11.24
CA ASP A 78 -2.82 -19.71 11.92
C ASP A 78 -3.74 -18.98 10.95
N ALA A 79 -4.97 -18.72 11.37
CA ALA A 79 -5.94 -17.95 10.58
C ALA A 79 -5.68 -16.44 10.62
N VAL A 80 -4.97 -15.96 11.63
CA VAL A 80 -4.68 -14.54 11.86
C VAL A 80 -3.19 -14.35 12.04
N GLY A 81 -2.63 -13.46 11.23
CA GLY A 81 -1.21 -13.08 11.34
C GLY A 81 -0.91 -12.21 12.57
N LEU A 82 0.35 -12.10 12.89
CA LEU A 82 0.86 -11.25 13.96
C LEU A 82 1.31 -9.91 13.40
N ILE A 83 0.95 -8.83 14.08
CA ILE A 83 1.34 -7.47 13.70
C ILE A 83 2.26 -6.91 14.76
N HIS A 84 3.45 -6.48 14.32
CA HIS A 84 4.36 -5.73 15.16
C HIS A 84 4.11 -4.24 14.93
N ALA A 85 3.62 -3.55 15.95
CA ALA A 85 3.38 -2.11 15.92
C ALA A 85 3.97 -1.45 17.17
N GLY A 86 4.71 -0.36 16.96
CA GLY A 86 5.48 0.29 18.02
C GLY A 86 6.41 -0.70 18.71
N GLY A 87 6.27 -0.84 20.02
CA GLY A 87 7.02 -1.79 20.83
C GLY A 87 6.29 -3.11 21.15
N LYS A 88 5.14 -3.39 20.48
CA LYS A 88 4.26 -4.50 20.84
C LYS A 88 3.99 -5.44 19.67
N LEU A 89 3.73 -6.69 19.99
CA LEU A 89 3.27 -7.71 19.04
C LEU A 89 1.81 -8.05 19.31
N TYR A 90 0.99 -7.95 18.28
CA TYR A 90 -0.45 -8.17 18.35
C TYR A 90 -0.88 -9.39 17.54
N LYS A 91 -1.94 -10.06 18.00
CA LYS A 91 -2.70 -11.04 17.21
C LYS A 91 -4.17 -10.57 17.18
N GLY A 92 -4.62 -10.06 16.02
CA GLY A 92 -5.83 -9.26 15.98
C GLY A 92 -5.69 -8.04 16.89
N ASP A 93 -6.65 -7.81 17.78
CA ASP A 93 -6.63 -6.68 18.71
C ASP A 93 -5.89 -6.98 20.03
N ALA A 94 -5.48 -8.21 20.26
CA ALA A 94 -4.85 -8.62 21.51
C ALA A 94 -3.32 -8.44 21.43
N ALA A 95 -2.75 -7.70 22.38
CA ALA A 95 -1.30 -7.62 22.56
C ALA A 95 -0.79 -8.92 23.20
N LEU A 96 0.07 -9.64 22.49
CA LEU A 96 0.69 -10.89 22.97
C LEU A 96 2.03 -10.66 23.66
N TYR A 97 2.75 -9.63 23.30
CA TYR A 97 4.07 -9.31 23.84
C TYR A 97 4.34 -7.82 23.81
N ASP A 98 5.00 -7.32 24.85
CA ASP A 98 5.46 -5.93 24.98
C ASP A 98 6.98 -5.89 25.20
N GLY A 99 7.62 -4.84 24.73
CA GLY A 99 9.05 -4.64 24.90
C GLY A 99 9.90 -5.02 23.68
N MET A 100 9.30 -5.04 22.49
CA MET A 100 10.01 -5.06 21.22
C MET A 100 10.70 -3.72 20.95
N ALA A 101 11.67 -3.71 20.04
CA ALA A 101 12.21 -2.46 19.51
C ALA A 101 11.21 -1.84 18.53
N ASP A 102 11.00 -0.52 18.58
CA ASP A 102 10.24 0.19 17.55
C ASP A 102 11.06 0.29 16.26
N ALA A 103 11.33 -0.86 15.66
CA ALA A 103 12.13 -1.02 14.45
C ALA A 103 11.61 -2.18 13.62
N ARG A 104 11.99 -2.22 12.35
CA ARG A 104 11.58 -3.28 11.43
C ARG A 104 11.92 -4.65 11.98
N SER A 105 10.92 -5.51 12.07
CA SER A 105 11.09 -6.91 12.46
C SER A 105 11.02 -7.86 11.26
N ARG A 106 11.63 -9.02 11.44
CA ARG A 106 11.63 -10.11 10.46
C ARG A 106 11.25 -11.40 11.16
N SER A 107 10.69 -12.33 10.42
CA SER A 107 10.33 -13.63 10.93
C SER A 107 10.69 -14.76 9.98
N TRP A 108 10.86 -15.93 10.54
CA TRP A 108 10.98 -17.19 9.80
C TRP A 108 10.31 -18.31 10.61
N GLN A 109 9.76 -19.27 9.92
CA GLN A 109 9.16 -20.44 10.54
C GLN A 109 10.13 -21.61 10.54
N MET A 110 10.25 -22.28 11.67
CA MET A 110 11.00 -23.51 11.81
C MET A 110 10.14 -24.54 12.54
N GLY A 111 9.75 -25.60 11.84
CA GLY A 111 8.73 -26.53 12.32
C GLY A 111 7.40 -25.79 12.57
N ASP A 112 6.83 -26.01 13.75
CA ASP A 112 5.57 -25.38 14.15
C ASP A 112 5.74 -24.04 14.86
N LYS A 113 6.96 -23.54 14.97
CA LYS A 113 7.27 -22.30 15.67
C LYS A 113 7.64 -21.20 14.73
N LEU A 114 7.16 -19.99 15.01
CA LEU A 114 7.54 -18.77 14.32
C LEU A 114 8.53 -18.01 15.17
N TYR A 115 9.68 -17.70 14.59
CA TYR A 115 10.74 -16.92 15.19
C TYR A 115 10.68 -15.51 14.66
N ILE A 116 10.64 -14.52 15.55
CA ILE A 116 10.51 -13.10 15.20
C ILE A 116 11.68 -12.36 15.83
N GLN A 117 12.39 -11.58 15.00
CA GLN A 117 13.54 -10.77 15.42
C GLN A 117 13.30 -9.30 15.09
N ASP A 118 13.52 -8.44 16.07
CA ASP A 118 13.37 -6.98 15.98
C ASP A 118 14.70 -6.21 16.11
N GLY A 119 15.81 -6.93 16.16
CA GLY A 119 17.15 -6.38 16.43
C GLY A 119 17.52 -6.27 17.91
N LYS A 120 16.56 -6.33 18.83
CA LYS A 120 16.75 -6.29 20.28
C LYS A 120 16.53 -7.65 20.94
N ALA A 121 15.53 -8.38 20.48
CA ALA A 121 15.12 -9.66 21.02
C ALA A 121 14.82 -10.66 19.91
N LEU A 122 14.99 -11.93 20.21
CA LEU A 122 14.47 -13.03 19.44
C LEU A 122 13.26 -13.59 20.19
N LEU A 123 12.11 -13.55 19.57
CA LEU A 123 10.87 -14.07 20.10
C LEU A 123 10.51 -15.37 19.40
N VAL A 124 9.88 -16.27 20.14
CA VAL A 124 9.35 -17.53 19.63
C VAL A 124 7.87 -17.59 19.91
N TYR A 125 7.09 -17.74 18.87
CA TYR A 125 5.67 -17.88 18.92
C TYR A 125 5.27 -19.31 18.54
N ASP A 126 4.46 -19.96 19.36
CA ASP A 126 4.04 -21.36 19.22
C ASP A 126 2.61 -21.55 18.73
N GLY A 127 1.90 -20.45 18.40
CA GLY A 127 0.50 -20.43 18.00
C GLY A 127 -0.44 -19.86 19.07
N GLY A 128 -0.05 -19.94 20.33
CA GLY A 128 -0.82 -19.42 21.45
C GLY A 128 -0.08 -18.39 22.29
N SER A 129 1.22 -18.59 22.49
CA SER A 129 2.03 -17.76 23.35
C SER A 129 3.32 -17.28 22.69
N VAL A 130 3.80 -16.14 23.15
CA VAL A 130 5.10 -15.57 22.73
C VAL A 130 6.07 -15.63 23.89
N LYS A 131 7.27 -16.18 23.64
CA LYS A 131 8.36 -16.25 24.62
C LYS A 131 9.61 -15.63 24.03
N LYS A 132 10.39 -14.95 24.85
CA LYS A 132 11.73 -14.51 24.47
C LYS A 132 12.63 -15.73 24.44
N ALA A 133 13.33 -15.93 23.33
CA ALA A 133 14.33 -16.98 23.25
C ALA A 133 15.47 -16.63 24.21
N SER A 134 15.65 -17.43 25.24
CA SER A 134 16.81 -17.36 26.12
C SER A 134 17.90 -18.28 25.56
N GLY A 135 18.76 -17.74 24.72
CA GLY A 135 19.93 -18.45 24.19
C GLY A 135 21.10 -17.50 24.10
N ARG A 136 22.16 -17.74 24.86
CA ARG A 136 23.47 -17.17 24.55
C ARG A 136 23.92 -17.76 23.22
N ILE A 137 23.89 -16.95 22.17
CA ILE A 137 24.70 -17.28 20.99
C ILE A 137 26.14 -16.99 21.39
N SER A 138 26.88 -18.04 21.75
CA SER A 138 28.31 -17.94 21.85
C SER A 138 28.86 -17.77 20.43
N PRO A 139 29.56 -16.71 20.13
CA PRO A 139 30.28 -16.63 18.87
C PRO A 139 31.39 -17.68 18.91
N ARG A 140 31.43 -18.54 17.88
CA ARG A 140 32.61 -19.36 17.58
C ARG A 140 33.64 -18.53 16.87
#